data_16f95d1746fb195df16a837adea84ef4
#
_entry.id   16f95d1746fb195df16a837adea84ef4
#
_cell.length_a   1.000
_cell.length_b   1.000
_cell.length_c   1.000
_cell.angle_alpha   90.00
_cell.angle_beta   90.00
_cell.angle_gamma   90.00
#
_symmetry.space_group_name_H-M   'P 1'
#
loop_
_entity.id
_entity.type
_entity.pdbx_description
1 polymer ?
#
loop_
_entity_poly.entity_id
_entity_poly.type
_entity_poly.pdbx_seq_one_letter_code
_entity_poly.pdbx_strand_id
1 'polypeptide(L)'
;MRVLIADDSVLLREGLTFILDDGGHEVIAAVGSGTELVPRALELRPELIITDIRMPPSNTDEGLRAAVEIRKKWADAPILLLSQYVVAA
;
A
#
# COMPACT_ATOMS: atom_id res chain seq x y z
N MET A 1 -6.48 13.13 4.40
CA MET A 1 -7.05 12.27 3.34
C MET A 1 -7.15 10.83 3.81
N ARG A 2 -7.98 10.06 3.15
CA ARG A 2 -8.20 8.64 3.48
C ARG A 2 -7.13 7.80 2.80
N VAL A 3 -6.37 7.03 3.57
CA VAL A 3 -5.19 6.30 3.08
C VAL A 3 -5.30 4.81 3.37
N LEU A 4 -4.97 4.00 2.38
CA LEU A 4 -4.82 2.55 2.51
C LEU A 4 -3.34 2.21 2.44
N ILE A 5 -2.84 1.44 3.41
CA ILE A 5 -1.44 1.05 3.48
C ILE A 5 -1.31 -0.45 3.24
N ALA A 6 -0.31 -0.84 2.46
CA ALA A 6 0.06 -2.24 2.26
C ALA A 6 1.55 -2.43 2.48
N ASP A 7 1.90 -3.22 3.49
CA ASP A 7 3.27 -3.56 3.85
C ASP A 7 3.24 -4.81 4.71
N ASP A 8 4.12 -5.77 4.47
CA ASP A 8 4.16 -6.99 5.26
C ASP A 8 4.79 -6.80 6.64
N SER A 9 5.48 -5.70 6.86
CA SER A 9 6.05 -5.37 8.17
C SER A 9 5.02 -4.70 9.06
N VAL A 10 4.68 -5.33 10.17
CA VAL A 10 3.77 -4.75 11.18
C VAL A 10 4.34 -3.43 11.70
N LEU A 11 5.64 -3.40 11.95
CA LEU A 11 6.32 -2.22 12.47
C LEU A 11 6.20 -1.03 11.50
N LEU A 12 6.41 -1.28 10.21
CA LEU A 12 6.29 -0.22 9.21
C LEU A 12 4.85 0.24 9.01
N ARG A 13 3.88 -0.69 9.04
CA ARG A 13 2.47 -0.31 8.99
C ARG A 13 2.10 0.61 10.15
N GLU A 14 2.53 0.27 11.36
CA GLU A 14 2.25 1.07 12.55
C GLU A 14 2.95 2.42 12.50
N GLY A 15 4.20 2.44 12.05
CA GLY A 15 4.98 3.67 11.92
C GLY A 15 4.36 4.63 10.90
N LEU A 16 3.97 4.12 9.74
CA LEU A 16 3.31 4.93 8.71
C LEU A 16 1.96 5.43 9.20
N THR A 17 1.18 4.59 9.89
CA THR A 17 -0.11 4.98 10.45
C THR A 17 0.07 6.12 11.44
N PHE A 18 1.05 6.03 12.32
CA PHE A 18 1.34 7.09 13.28
C PHE A 18 1.69 8.40 12.59
N ILE A 19 2.58 8.37 11.61
CA ILE A 19 3.01 9.55 10.88
C ILE A 19 1.84 10.20 10.14
N LEU A 20 1.02 9.40 9.48
CA LEU A 20 -0.11 9.90 8.72
C LEU A 20 -1.20 10.47 9.63
N ASP A 21 -1.49 9.80 10.73
CA ASP A 21 -2.44 10.31 11.74
C ASP A 21 -1.99 11.64 12.31
N ASP A 22 -0.71 11.75 12.64
CA ASP A 22 -0.12 12.99 13.16
C ASP A 22 -0.22 14.12 12.15
N GLY A 23 -0.16 13.78 10.85
CA GLY A 23 -0.32 14.76 9.77
C GLY A 23 -1.77 15.09 9.41
N GLY A 24 -2.74 14.56 10.15
CA GLY A 24 -4.16 14.84 9.91
C GLY A 24 -4.82 13.95 8.86
N HIS A 25 -4.15 12.87 8.43
CA HIS A 25 -4.71 11.91 7.49
C HIS A 25 -5.35 10.74 8.24
N GLU A 26 -6.28 10.04 7.59
CA GLU A 26 -6.94 8.88 8.19
C GLU A 26 -6.49 7.61 7.48
N VAL A 27 -5.85 6.71 8.21
CA VAL A 27 -5.52 5.37 7.69
C VAL A 27 -6.75 4.49 7.87
N ILE A 28 -7.44 4.22 6.77
CA ILE A 28 -8.72 3.50 6.80
C ILE A 28 -8.55 1.99 6.82
N ALA A 29 -7.40 1.49 6.38
CA ALA A 29 -7.05 0.08 6.48
C ALA A 29 -5.56 -0.10 6.25
N ALA A 30 -5.00 -1.17 6.80
CA ALA A 30 -3.63 -1.57 6.59
C ALA A 30 -3.59 -3.08 6.37
N VAL A 31 -2.96 -3.51 5.28
CA VAL A 31 -2.91 -4.91 4.88
C VAL A 31 -1.47 -5.37 4.72
N GLY A 32 -1.25 -6.69 4.75
CA GLY A 32 0.10 -7.28 4.74
C GLY A 32 0.49 -8.01 3.47
N SER A 33 -0.36 -8.01 2.45
CA SER A 33 -0.08 -8.74 1.20
C SER A 33 -0.76 -8.09 0.01
N GLY A 34 -0.25 -8.41 -1.19
CA GLY A 34 -0.89 -7.96 -2.43
C GLY A 34 -2.26 -8.59 -2.63
N THR A 35 -2.45 -9.81 -2.15
CA THR A 35 -3.73 -10.52 -2.24
C THR A 35 -4.84 -9.81 -1.48
N GLU A 36 -4.50 -9.23 -0.32
CA GLU A 36 -5.46 -8.45 0.48
C GLU A 36 -5.66 -7.05 -0.07
N LEU A 37 -4.60 -6.48 -0.66
CA LEU A 37 -4.61 -5.09 -1.12
C LEU A 37 -5.64 -4.84 -2.21
N VAL A 38 -5.70 -5.70 -3.23
CA VAL A 38 -6.57 -5.49 -4.39
C VAL A 38 -8.05 -5.37 -4.00
N PRO A 39 -8.64 -6.34 -3.28
CA PRO A 39 -10.05 -6.22 -2.92
C PRO A 39 -10.34 -5.05 -1.99
N ARG A 40 -9.43 -4.75 -1.06
CA ARG A 40 -9.63 -3.63 -0.13
C ARG A 40 -9.58 -2.28 -0.85
N ALA A 41 -8.65 -2.11 -1.79
CA ALA A 41 -8.54 -0.88 -2.56
C ALA A 41 -9.79 -0.64 -3.40
N LEU A 42 -10.30 -1.67 -4.05
CA LEU A 42 -11.48 -1.55 -4.90
C LEU A 42 -12.76 -1.33 -4.08
N GLU A 43 -12.83 -1.91 -2.88
CA GLU A 43 -13.97 -1.74 -1.97
C GLU A 43 -13.99 -0.33 -1.37
N LEU A 44 -12.86 0.10 -0.82
CA LEU A 44 -12.76 1.32 -0.03
C LEU A 44 -12.54 2.58 -0.86
N ARG A 45 -11.97 2.45 -2.04
CA ARG A 45 -11.63 3.58 -2.91
C ARG A 45 -10.97 4.73 -2.16
N PRO A 46 -9.81 4.49 -1.52
CA PRO A 46 -9.14 5.53 -0.74
C PRO A 46 -8.63 6.67 -1.61
N GLU A 47 -8.29 7.78 -0.98
CA GLU A 47 -7.71 8.93 -1.68
C GLU A 47 -6.22 8.72 -1.99
N LEU A 48 -5.58 7.79 -1.30
CA LEU A 48 -4.19 7.40 -1.57
C LEU A 48 -3.97 5.95 -1.13
N ILE A 49 -3.26 5.20 -1.96
CA ILE A 49 -2.79 3.85 -1.64
C ILE A 49 -1.26 3.92 -1.53
N ILE A 50 -0.73 3.54 -0.38
CA ILE A 50 0.72 3.43 -0.18
C ILE A 50 1.02 1.94 -0.07
N THR A 51 1.80 1.39 -0.99
CA THR A 51 2.13 -0.03 -0.98
C THR A 51 3.62 -0.27 -1.16
N ASP A 52 4.13 -1.23 -0.38
CA ASP A 52 5.46 -1.77 -0.59
C ASP A 52 5.45 -2.59 -1.89
N ILE A 53 6.58 -2.59 -2.60
CA ILE A 53 6.72 -3.36 -3.84
C ILE A 53 6.83 -4.85 -3.53
N ARG A 54 7.59 -5.22 -2.49
CA ARG A 54 7.86 -6.61 -2.13
C ARG A 54 7.00 -7.06 -0.96
N MET A 55 6.08 -7.96 -1.24
CA MET A 55 5.18 -8.53 -0.22
C MET A 55 4.93 -10.02 -0.49
N PRO A 56 4.45 -10.78 0.53
CA PRO A 56 4.01 -12.15 0.29
C PRO A 56 2.93 -12.24 -0.79
N PRO A 57 2.82 -13.38 -1.46
CA PRO A 57 3.53 -14.63 -1.18
C PRO A 57 4.93 -14.75 -1.77
N SER A 58 5.27 -14.06 -2.85
CA SER A 58 6.57 -14.27 -3.50
C SER A 58 7.70 -13.39 -2.97
N ASN A 59 7.38 -12.29 -2.32
CA ASN A 59 8.32 -11.29 -1.81
C ASN A 59 9.22 -10.69 -2.91
N THR A 60 8.71 -10.60 -4.13
CA THR A 60 9.41 -9.99 -5.26
C THR A 60 8.76 -8.68 -5.69
N ASP A 61 7.61 -8.76 -6.36
CA ASP A 61 6.94 -7.60 -6.95
C ASP A 61 5.42 -7.59 -6.70
N GLU A 62 4.98 -8.23 -5.62
CA GLU A 62 3.55 -8.38 -5.32
C GLU A 62 2.82 -7.05 -5.22
N GLY A 63 3.45 -6.03 -4.62
CA GLY A 63 2.86 -4.71 -4.52
C GLY A 63 2.70 -4.04 -5.88
N LEU A 64 3.68 -4.21 -6.76
CA LEU A 64 3.61 -3.69 -8.11
C LEU A 64 2.52 -4.40 -8.91
N ARG A 65 2.43 -5.73 -8.80
CA ARG A 65 1.38 -6.51 -9.46
C ARG A 65 0.00 -6.13 -8.97
N ALA A 66 -0.14 -5.92 -7.66
CA ALA A 66 -1.39 -5.45 -7.08
C ALA A 66 -1.78 -4.08 -7.63
N ALA A 67 -0.82 -3.17 -7.75
CA ALA A 67 -1.07 -1.84 -8.31
C ALA A 67 -1.56 -1.93 -9.76
N VAL A 68 -0.96 -2.79 -10.57
CA VAL A 68 -1.40 -3.02 -11.95
C VAL A 68 -2.82 -3.57 -11.98
N GLU A 69 -3.11 -4.56 -11.12
CA GLU A 69 -4.43 -5.17 -11.04
C GLU A 69 -5.51 -4.16 -10.62
N ILE A 70 -5.20 -3.32 -9.63
CA ILE A 70 -6.10 -2.24 -9.20
C ILE A 70 -6.38 -1.29 -10.36
N ARG A 71 -5.35 -0.89 -11.08
CA ARG A 71 -5.48 0.06 -12.19
C ARG A 71 -6.23 -0.50 -13.40
N LYS A 72 -6.31 -1.80 -13.55
CA LYS A 72 -7.16 -2.42 -14.57
C LYS A 72 -8.64 -2.18 -14.31
N LYS A 73 -9.03 -2.08 -13.04
CA LYS A 73 -10.43 -1.89 -12.62
C LYS A 73 -10.73 -0.48 -12.16
N TRP A 74 -9.70 0.26 -11.85
CA TRP A 74 -9.79 1.64 -11.39
C TRP A 74 -8.60 2.41 -11.95
N ALA A 75 -8.76 2.94 -13.17
CA ALA A 75 -7.66 3.51 -13.97
C ALA A 75 -6.93 4.67 -13.29
N ASP A 76 -7.67 5.47 -12.52
CA ASP A 76 -7.13 6.67 -11.86
C ASP A 76 -6.74 6.42 -10.39
N ALA A 77 -6.59 5.16 -9.99
CA ALA A 77 -6.23 4.84 -8.61
C ALA A 77 -4.94 5.56 -8.19
N PRO A 78 -4.96 6.33 -7.11
CA PRO A 78 -3.78 7.07 -6.64
C PRO A 78 -2.88 6.13 -5.85
N ILE A 79 -1.77 5.70 -6.46
CA ILE A 79 -0.88 4.70 -5.88
C ILE A 79 0.53 5.23 -5.74
N LEU A 80 1.08 5.14 -4.54
CA LEU A 80 2.48 5.43 -4.25
C LEU A 80 3.18 4.12 -3.89
N LEU A 81 4.18 3.76 -4.70
CA LEU A 81 4.98 2.55 -4.46
C LEU A 81 6.21 2.90 -3.65
N LEU A 82 6.46 2.13 -2.59
CA LEU A 82 7.64 2.30 -1.75
C LEU A 82 8.57 1.11 -1.92
N SER A 83 9.87 1.38 -1.95
CA SER A 83 10.89 0.34 -1.94
C SER A 83 11.73 0.49 -0.66
N GLN A 84 11.91 -0.63 0.05
CA GLN A 84 12.73 -0.67 1.26
C GLN A 84 14.21 -0.83 0.93
N TYR A 85 14.54 -1.03 -0.35
CA TYR A 85 15.91 -1.24 -0.77
C TYR A 85 16.54 0.07 -1.20
N VAL A 86 17.48 0.54 -0.38
CA VAL A 86 18.33 1.66 -0.75
C VAL A 86 19.57 1.06 -1.38
N VAL A 87 19.77 1.32 -2.68
CA VAL A 87 21.03 0.97 -3.32
C VAL A 87 21.98 2.11 -3.00
N ALA A 88 22.91 1.84 -2.09
CA ALA A 88 23.98 2.78 -1.83
C ALA A 88 24.92 2.74 -3.04
N ALA A 89 25.01 3.86 -3.70
CA ALA A 89 25.97 4.01 -4.78
C ALA A 89 27.36 4.25 -4.19
#